data_df644b749ad222f06d2976cd97576c23
#
_entry.id   df644b749ad222f06d2976cd97576c23
#
_cell.length_a   1.000
_cell.length_b   1.000
_cell.length_c   1.000
_cell.angle_alpha   90.00
_cell.angle_beta   90.00
_cell.angle_gamma   90.00
#
_symmetry.space_group_name_H-M   'P 1'
#
loop_
_entity.id
_entity.type
_entity.pdbx_description
1 polymer ?
#
loop_
_entity_poly.entity_id
_entity_poly.type
_entity_poly.pdbx_seq_one_letter_code
_entity_poly.pdbx_strand_id
1 'polypeptide(L)'
;MTDTVPAASRAALSAALRAAFFARAQPFLDARVLAPSDVHAVALTAPRFGEDDVERMLGLAFAARAPRVSHPGVDLAALPRQIDLAVDDDAADTDLPWPEDLAAWAAHTRSSPMVGGPDDALTPFVQQPRRRHPATPLLLTRRMYVEQDRVATALAARASSEMPQRARLDDLDATLARLFPLDAQRQVGSTDGPDGEAARAVRLAATRRLALIVGGPGTGKTFSVTRLLAALLDGGRELSIALAAPTGKAAARMREAIREATDTKAQPLLDVSDEVRARLQALPATTLHRLVGMRPDGSARHTVDNPIPAQLVIVDEVSMVDLTMMRRLLEAVHPEARLVLLGDRDQLASVEAGCVLADLVPSSDHRDGGTTGDAVAAAAGPLAGNTQTFTRSRRFESAPDIALIAACLQSYATRHPDLPPDDPHAALERALEVFAGTRHASQETEPDLRIERLGRPARAGVLTRPTETQLAQLAGPYLGGYAAMLVAALGDATPLEDPRWQRSLLAAFDRYRVLAVHRRGPLGVQQLEQALAQRVRAALEVGRGERTGRRGIDLGEGHWIGRPI
;
A
#
# COMPACT_ATOMS: atom_id res chain seq x y z
N MET A 1 -50.69 4.95 -28.40
CA MET A 1 -51.33 5.50 -27.20
C MET A 1 -50.36 5.38 -26.08
N THR A 2 -49.60 6.43 -25.82
CA THR A 2 -48.64 6.47 -24.71
C THR A 2 -49.40 6.94 -23.48
N ASP A 3 -49.67 6.03 -22.55
CA ASP A 3 -50.26 6.35 -21.25
C ASP A 3 -49.30 7.28 -20.47
N THR A 4 -49.59 8.57 -20.55
CA THR A 4 -48.89 9.57 -19.75
C THR A 4 -49.48 9.58 -18.34
N VAL A 5 -48.88 8.82 -17.44
CA VAL A 5 -49.16 8.91 -15.98
C VAL A 5 -49.02 10.36 -15.54
N PRO A 6 -50.01 10.95 -14.83
CA PRO A 6 -49.94 12.32 -14.36
C PRO A 6 -48.70 12.59 -13.52
N ALA A 7 -48.10 13.78 -13.65
CA ALA A 7 -46.88 14.16 -12.94
C ALA A 7 -46.98 14.00 -11.40
N ALA A 8 -48.15 14.27 -10.82
CA ALA A 8 -48.40 14.04 -9.39
C ALA A 8 -48.35 12.57 -8.99
N SER A 9 -48.84 11.65 -9.82
CA SER A 9 -48.78 10.19 -9.57
C SER A 9 -47.34 9.66 -9.70
N ARG A 10 -46.56 10.17 -10.65
CA ARG A 10 -45.12 9.86 -10.77
C ARG A 10 -44.33 10.35 -9.56
N ALA A 11 -44.64 11.55 -9.04
CA ALA A 11 -43.98 12.08 -7.83
C ALA A 11 -44.33 11.26 -6.58
N ALA A 12 -45.57 10.82 -6.43
CA ALA A 12 -46.01 9.98 -5.33
C ALA A 12 -45.38 8.55 -5.39
N LEU A 13 -45.36 7.93 -6.57
CA LEU A 13 -44.65 6.63 -6.76
C LEU A 13 -43.16 6.75 -6.44
N SER A 14 -42.51 7.82 -6.88
CA SER A 14 -41.10 8.10 -6.59
C SER A 14 -40.83 8.30 -5.09
N ALA A 15 -41.77 8.87 -4.33
CA ALA A 15 -41.65 9.04 -2.89
C ALA A 15 -41.82 7.70 -2.15
N ALA A 16 -42.81 6.87 -2.53
CA ALA A 16 -43.04 5.56 -1.97
C ALA A 16 -41.85 4.60 -2.21
N LEU A 17 -41.33 4.58 -3.44
CA LEU A 17 -40.16 3.80 -3.81
C LEU A 17 -38.94 4.20 -2.99
N ARG A 18 -38.68 5.49 -2.83
CA ARG A 18 -37.61 5.99 -1.98
C ARG A 18 -37.77 5.54 -0.52
N ALA A 19 -38.97 5.68 0.05
CA ALA A 19 -39.22 5.25 1.41
C ALA A 19 -38.97 3.74 1.58
N ALA A 20 -39.42 2.91 0.64
CA ALA A 20 -39.18 1.47 0.64
C ALA A 20 -37.68 1.14 0.53
N PHE A 21 -36.96 1.83 -0.34
CA PHE A 21 -35.51 1.65 -0.49
C PHE A 21 -34.74 2.03 0.79
N PHE A 22 -35.07 3.18 1.41
CA PHE A 22 -34.44 3.58 2.67
C PHE A 22 -34.75 2.57 3.78
N ALA A 23 -36.00 2.09 3.90
CA ALA A 23 -36.36 1.06 4.87
C ALA A 23 -35.56 -0.25 4.65
N ARG A 24 -35.39 -0.66 3.39
CA ARG A 24 -34.61 -1.87 3.04
C ARG A 24 -33.11 -1.71 3.32
N ALA A 25 -32.57 -0.51 3.16
CA ALA A 25 -31.16 -0.18 3.42
C ALA A 25 -30.86 0.09 4.91
N GLN A 26 -31.88 0.36 5.73
CA GLN A 26 -31.73 0.81 7.12
C GLN A 26 -30.87 -0.15 7.98
N PRO A 27 -31.08 -1.49 7.97
CA PRO A 27 -30.23 -2.41 8.74
C PRO A 27 -28.74 -2.28 8.39
N PHE A 28 -28.40 -2.06 7.13
CA PHE A 28 -27.03 -1.86 6.68
C PHE A 28 -26.45 -0.49 7.04
N LEU A 29 -27.31 0.54 7.18
CA LEU A 29 -26.95 1.86 7.69
C LEU A 29 -26.68 1.80 9.20
N ASP A 30 -27.54 1.12 9.97
CA ASP A 30 -27.42 0.97 11.41
C ASP A 30 -26.15 0.18 11.76
N ALA A 31 -25.84 -0.87 11.00
CA ALA A 31 -24.61 -1.64 11.10
C ALA A 31 -23.38 -0.90 10.52
N ARG A 32 -23.52 0.35 10.02
CA ARG A 32 -22.46 1.14 9.39
C ARG A 32 -21.79 0.49 8.18
N VAL A 33 -22.41 -0.53 7.63
CA VAL A 33 -21.96 -1.17 6.39
C VAL A 33 -22.18 -0.23 5.21
N LEU A 34 -23.36 0.36 5.08
CA LEU A 34 -23.61 1.45 4.14
C LEU A 34 -23.51 2.80 4.85
N ALA A 35 -23.09 3.82 4.12
CA ALA A 35 -23.19 5.21 4.56
C ALA A 35 -24.43 5.89 3.93
N PRO A 36 -24.98 6.94 4.57
CA PRO A 36 -26.06 7.71 3.97
C PRO A 36 -25.75 8.20 2.54
N SER A 37 -24.51 8.56 2.27
CA SER A 37 -24.06 8.96 0.93
C SER A 37 -24.26 7.89 -0.13
N ASP A 38 -24.03 6.61 0.20
CA ASP A 38 -24.14 5.50 -0.73
C ASP A 38 -25.60 5.29 -1.17
N VAL A 39 -26.51 5.36 -0.19
CA VAL A 39 -27.96 5.19 -0.39
C VAL A 39 -28.55 6.41 -1.11
N HIS A 40 -28.21 7.64 -0.68
CA HIS A 40 -28.73 8.85 -1.29
C HIS A 40 -28.27 9.01 -2.74
N ALA A 41 -27.05 8.64 -3.08
CA ALA A 41 -26.55 8.70 -4.45
C ALA A 41 -27.43 7.88 -5.40
N VAL A 42 -27.82 6.67 -5.00
CA VAL A 42 -28.71 5.81 -5.79
C VAL A 42 -30.14 6.38 -5.80
N ALA A 43 -30.70 6.75 -4.63
CA ALA A 43 -32.05 7.25 -4.52
C ALA A 43 -32.31 8.53 -5.34
N LEU A 44 -31.31 9.41 -5.49
CA LEU A 44 -31.39 10.63 -6.30
C LEU A 44 -31.23 10.36 -7.80
N THR A 45 -30.53 9.30 -8.17
CA THR A 45 -30.21 8.99 -9.55
C THR A 45 -31.25 8.06 -10.20
N ALA A 46 -31.79 7.11 -9.43
CA ALA A 46 -32.74 6.10 -9.89
C ALA A 46 -33.91 6.64 -10.73
N PRO A 47 -34.62 7.75 -10.35
CA PRO A 47 -35.73 8.25 -11.14
C PRO A 47 -35.36 8.75 -12.54
N ARG A 48 -34.09 9.14 -12.74
CA ARG A 48 -33.60 9.64 -14.05
C ARG A 48 -33.41 8.50 -15.06
N PHE A 49 -33.21 7.30 -14.56
CA PHE A 49 -32.98 6.11 -15.36
C PHE A 49 -34.18 5.17 -15.38
N GLY A 50 -35.28 5.53 -14.70
CA GLY A 50 -36.47 4.68 -14.60
C GLY A 50 -36.24 3.41 -13.75
N GLU A 51 -35.31 3.48 -12.80
CA GLU A 51 -35.11 2.38 -11.84
C GLU A 51 -36.23 2.42 -10.79
N ASP A 52 -36.89 1.30 -10.61
CA ASP A 52 -38.07 1.13 -9.75
C ASP A 52 -38.01 -0.11 -8.83
N ASP A 53 -36.91 -0.82 -8.83
CA ASP A 53 -36.73 -2.04 -8.04
C ASP A 53 -35.79 -1.78 -6.84
N VAL A 54 -36.32 -2.03 -5.63
CA VAL A 54 -35.64 -1.79 -4.35
C VAL A 54 -34.41 -2.69 -4.16
N GLU A 55 -34.48 -3.95 -4.59
CA GLU A 55 -33.36 -4.88 -4.46
C GLU A 55 -32.22 -4.56 -5.44
N ARG A 56 -32.57 -4.11 -6.66
CA ARG A 56 -31.55 -3.57 -7.58
C ARG A 56 -30.90 -2.32 -7.02
N MET A 57 -31.69 -1.39 -6.46
CA MET A 57 -31.17 -0.19 -5.82
C MET A 57 -30.26 -0.50 -4.63
N LEU A 58 -30.56 -1.55 -3.84
CA LEU A 58 -29.67 -1.99 -2.76
C LEU A 58 -28.32 -2.47 -3.31
N GLY A 59 -28.31 -3.29 -4.34
CA GLY A 59 -27.06 -3.74 -4.99
C GLY A 59 -26.24 -2.58 -5.55
N LEU A 60 -26.90 -1.57 -6.14
CA LEU A 60 -26.24 -0.36 -6.61
C LEU A 60 -25.67 0.51 -5.47
N ALA A 61 -26.32 0.52 -4.29
CA ALA A 61 -25.77 1.21 -3.12
C ALA A 61 -24.45 0.55 -2.65
N PHE A 62 -24.34 -0.77 -2.74
CA PHE A 62 -23.08 -1.45 -2.46
C PHE A 62 -22.00 -1.16 -3.52
N ALA A 63 -22.37 -1.00 -4.77
CA ALA A 63 -21.43 -0.56 -5.79
C ALA A 63 -20.95 0.89 -5.55
N ALA A 64 -21.85 1.78 -5.09
CA ALA A 64 -21.50 3.14 -4.69
C ALA A 64 -20.60 3.19 -3.43
N ARG A 65 -20.78 2.24 -2.51
CA ARG A 65 -19.93 2.05 -1.31
C ARG A 65 -18.50 1.67 -1.67
N ALA A 66 -18.29 0.84 -2.69
CA ALA A 66 -17.01 0.20 -2.96
C ALA A 66 -15.80 1.18 -2.94
N PRO A 67 -15.82 2.36 -3.59
CA PRO A 67 -14.70 3.30 -3.54
C PRO A 67 -14.42 3.84 -2.13
N ARG A 68 -15.43 3.99 -1.30
CA ARG A 68 -15.30 4.49 0.08
C ARG A 68 -14.58 3.49 1.00
N VAL A 69 -14.62 2.21 0.65
CA VAL A 69 -13.94 1.12 1.38
C VAL A 69 -12.75 0.57 0.60
N SER A 70 -12.11 1.44 -0.17
CA SER A 70 -10.84 1.18 -0.90
C SER A 70 -10.94 0.15 -2.04
N HIS A 71 -12.14 -0.19 -2.51
CA HIS A 71 -12.35 -1.08 -3.64
C HIS A 71 -12.81 -0.30 -4.89
N PRO A 72 -12.28 -0.58 -6.08
CA PRO A 72 -12.73 0.09 -7.30
C PRO A 72 -14.15 -0.35 -7.71
N GLY A 73 -14.55 -1.58 -7.35
CA GLY A 73 -15.84 -2.17 -7.65
C GLY A 73 -16.18 -3.30 -6.70
N VAL A 74 -17.35 -3.91 -6.86
CA VAL A 74 -17.87 -4.95 -5.98
C VAL A 74 -18.30 -6.19 -6.77
N ASP A 75 -18.00 -7.36 -6.22
CA ASP A 75 -18.63 -8.62 -6.56
C ASP A 75 -19.77 -8.86 -5.58
N LEU A 76 -21.00 -8.60 -6.01
CA LEU A 76 -22.18 -8.70 -5.15
C LEU A 76 -22.42 -10.12 -4.62
N ALA A 77 -22.03 -11.15 -5.37
CA ALA A 77 -22.19 -12.54 -4.94
C ALA A 77 -21.23 -12.92 -3.80
N ALA A 78 -20.08 -12.25 -3.69
CA ALA A 78 -19.10 -12.48 -2.65
C ALA A 78 -19.20 -11.48 -1.48
N LEU A 79 -20.07 -10.49 -1.57
CA LEU A 79 -20.11 -9.32 -0.70
C LEU A 79 -20.33 -9.61 0.78
N PRO A 80 -21.24 -10.50 1.24
CA PRO A 80 -21.44 -10.80 2.65
C PRO A 80 -20.14 -11.26 3.32
N ARG A 81 -19.39 -12.17 2.67
CA ARG A 81 -18.12 -12.68 3.19
C ARG A 81 -17.05 -11.59 3.31
N GLN A 82 -17.05 -10.60 2.41
CA GLN A 82 -16.11 -9.48 2.45
C GLN A 82 -16.45 -8.47 3.55
N ILE A 83 -17.73 -8.35 3.91
CA ILE A 83 -18.19 -7.43 4.95
C ILE A 83 -17.95 -8.00 6.33
N ASP A 84 -18.19 -9.29 6.56
CA ASP A 84 -17.93 -9.97 7.84
C ASP A 84 -16.45 -9.83 8.29
N LEU A 85 -15.53 -9.67 7.34
CA LEU A 85 -14.11 -9.44 7.62
C LEU A 85 -13.77 -7.97 7.93
N ALA A 86 -14.67 -7.03 7.66
CA ALA A 86 -14.41 -5.59 7.71
C ALA A 86 -15.23 -4.84 8.77
N VAL A 87 -16.09 -5.54 9.52
CA VAL A 87 -16.94 -4.91 10.56
C VAL A 87 -16.08 -4.56 11.77
N ASP A 88 -16.07 -3.27 12.13
CA ASP A 88 -15.46 -2.79 13.38
C ASP A 88 -16.07 -3.53 14.59
N ASP A 89 -15.25 -3.89 15.57
CA ASP A 89 -15.55 -4.67 16.76
C ASP A 89 -16.73 -4.20 17.64
N ASP A 90 -17.24 -3.00 17.41
CA ASP A 90 -18.39 -2.44 18.10
C ASP A 90 -19.75 -2.75 17.40
N ALA A 91 -19.72 -3.34 16.19
CA ALA A 91 -20.93 -3.81 15.55
C ALA A 91 -21.31 -5.17 16.18
N ALA A 92 -22.40 -5.17 16.95
CA ALA A 92 -23.01 -6.38 17.44
C ALA A 92 -23.20 -7.39 16.30
N ASP A 93 -23.13 -8.68 16.64
CA ASP A 93 -23.48 -9.85 15.82
C ASP A 93 -24.85 -9.60 15.14
N THR A 94 -24.88 -8.71 14.15
CA THR A 94 -26.09 -8.29 13.46
C THR A 94 -26.23 -9.21 12.26
N ASP A 95 -27.18 -10.14 12.38
CA ASP A 95 -27.65 -10.92 11.24
C ASP A 95 -28.25 -9.95 10.22
N LEU A 96 -27.42 -9.52 9.25
CA LEU A 96 -27.83 -8.58 8.22
C LEU A 96 -28.76 -9.28 7.23
N PRO A 97 -29.87 -8.63 6.81
CA PRO A 97 -30.88 -9.23 5.95
C PRO A 97 -30.40 -9.32 4.49
N TRP A 98 -29.40 -10.16 4.25
CA TRP A 98 -28.92 -10.45 2.90
C TRP A 98 -29.96 -11.20 2.09
N PRO A 99 -30.00 -11.02 0.75
CA PRO A 99 -30.79 -11.89 -0.11
C PRO A 99 -30.35 -13.36 0.00
N GLU A 100 -31.31 -14.28 0.01
CA GLU A 100 -31.05 -15.72 0.14
C GLU A 100 -30.18 -16.26 -1.00
N ASP A 101 -30.47 -15.87 -2.25
CA ASP A 101 -29.66 -16.20 -3.43
C ASP A 101 -28.87 -14.98 -3.90
N LEU A 102 -27.62 -14.90 -3.45
CA LEU A 102 -26.71 -13.82 -3.80
C LEU A 102 -26.35 -13.78 -5.28
N ALA A 103 -26.29 -14.93 -5.96
CA ALA A 103 -25.97 -14.99 -7.38
C ALA A 103 -27.16 -14.46 -8.23
N ALA A 104 -28.37 -14.87 -7.89
CA ALA A 104 -29.58 -14.34 -8.49
C ALA A 104 -29.74 -12.83 -8.24
N TRP A 105 -29.51 -12.36 -7.01
CA TRP A 105 -29.53 -10.94 -6.68
C TRP A 105 -28.48 -10.15 -7.45
N ALA A 106 -27.25 -10.63 -7.56
CA ALA A 106 -26.21 -9.99 -8.35
C ALA A 106 -26.58 -9.90 -9.83
N ALA A 107 -27.18 -10.97 -10.40
CA ALA A 107 -27.69 -10.95 -11.77
C ALA A 107 -28.85 -9.97 -11.95
N HIS A 108 -29.78 -9.94 -11.00
CA HIS A 108 -30.90 -9.02 -10.97
C HIS A 108 -30.43 -7.55 -10.90
N THR A 109 -29.48 -7.24 -10.02
CA THR A 109 -28.88 -5.88 -9.92
C THR A 109 -28.25 -5.46 -11.24
N ARG A 110 -27.54 -6.35 -11.93
CA ARG A 110 -26.93 -6.03 -13.23
C ARG A 110 -27.94 -5.76 -14.34
N SER A 111 -29.18 -6.21 -14.20
CA SER A 111 -30.27 -5.89 -15.16
C SER A 111 -30.88 -4.50 -14.96
N SER A 112 -30.43 -3.73 -13.99
CA SER A 112 -30.86 -2.36 -13.73
C SER A 112 -30.63 -1.46 -14.95
N PRO A 113 -31.57 -0.56 -15.30
CA PRO A 113 -31.36 0.44 -16.33
C PRO A 113 -30.24 1.45 -15.97
N MET A 114 -29.76 1.46 -14.74
CA MET A 114 -28.61 2.25 -14.29
C MET A 114 -27.26 1.57 -14.59
N VAL A 115 -27.26 0.32 -15.04
CA VAL A 115 -26.06 -0.47 -15.32
C VAL A 115 -25.88 -0.65 -16.83
N GLY A 116 -24.74 -0.23 -17.33
CA GLY A 116 -24.37 -0.41 -18.73
C GLY A 116 -23.05 -1.16 -18.91
N GLY A 117 -22.69 -1.38 -20.16
CA GLY A 117 -21.38 -1.89 -20.54
C GLY A 117 -20.29 -0.83 -20.49
N PRO A 118 -19.05 -1.23 -20.80
CA PRO A 118 -17.90 -0.33 -20.94
C PRO A 118 -18.17 0.85 -21.89
N ASP A 119 -18.79 0.57 -23.02
CA ASP A 119 -19.01 1.54 -24.10
C ASP A 119 -20.22 2.48 -23.88
N ASP A 120 -21.05 2.20 -22.89
CA ASP A 120 -22.22 3.01 -22.56
C ASP A 120 -21.85 4.14 -21.62
N ALA A 121 -21.56 5.32 -22.17
CA ALA A 121 -21.11 6.48 -21.41
C ALA A 121 -22.20 7.13 -20.51
N LEU A 122 -23.46 6.78 -20.66
CA LEU A 122 -24.57 7.46 -19.99
C LEU A 122 -24.96 6.82 -18.66
N THR A 123 -24.72 5.51 -18.48
CA THR A 123 -25.11 4.81 -17.26
C THR A 123 -24.17 5.11 -16.10
N PRO A 124 -24.67 5.32 -14.87
CA PRO A 124 -23.86 5.66 -13.70
C PRO A 124 -23.04 4.48 -13.17
N PHE A 125 -23.41 3.25 -13.51
CA PHE A 125 -22.70 2.04 -13.13
C PHE A 125 -22.29 1.23 -14.36
N VAL A 126 -21.20 0.47 -14.21
CA VAL A 126 -20.63 -0.37 -15.29
C VAL A 126 -20.44 -1.77 -14.78
N GLN A 127 -20.90 -2.75 -15.54
CA GLN A 127 -20.48 -4.13 -15.35
C GLN A 127 -19.21 -4.42 -16.14
N GLN A 128 -18.15 -4.85 -15.45
CA GLN A 128 -16.86 -5.18 -16.05
C GLN A 128 -16.60 -6.67 -15.95
N PRO A 129 -16.45 -7.39 -17.10
CA PRO A 129 -16.07 -8.79 -17.09
C PRO A 129 -14.70 -9.00 -16.43
N ARG A 130 -14.55 -10.09 -15.68
CA ARG A 130 -13.28 -10.49 -15.06
C ARG A 130 -12.67 -11.62 -15.90
N ARG A 131 -11.39 -11.48 -16.28
CA ARG A 131 -10.68 -12.52 -17.04
C ARG A 131 -10.68 -13.88 -16.34
N ARG A 132 -10.46 -13.91 -15.02
CA ARG A 132 -10.37 -15.15 -14.23
C ARG A 132 -11.73 -15.66 -13.74
N HIS A 133 -12.73 -14.81 -13.66
CA HIS A 133 -14.07 -15.11 -13.16
C HIS A 133 -15.13 -14.48 -14.07
N PRO A 134 -15.26 -14.94 -15.32
CA PRO A 134 -16.17 -14.33 -16.29
C PRO A 134 -17.65 -14.41 -15.89
N ALA A 135 -18.01 -15.39 -15.06
CA ALA A 135 -19.38 -15.56 -14.55
C ALA A 135 -19.76 -14.51 -13.49
N THR A 136 -18.79 -13.90 -12.83
CA THR A 136 -19.01 -12.91 -11.75
C THR A 136 -18.34 -11.58 -12.11
N PRO A 137 -18.94 -10.79 -13.03
CA PRO A 137 -18.41 -9.46 -13.38
C PRO A 137 -18.45 -8.53 -12.18
N LEU A 138 -17.48 -7.63 -12.09
CA LEU A 138 -17.49 -6.54 -11.10
C LEU A 138 -18.51 -5.48 -11.49
N LEU A 139 -19.19 -4.93 -10.51
CA LEU A 139 -20.03 -3.76 -10.64
C LEU A 139 -19.26 -2.55 -10.09
N LEU A 140 -19.00 -1.56 -10.96
CA LEU A 140 -18.26 -0.35 -10.66
C LEU A 140 -19.15 0.88 -10.84
N THR A 141 -18.84 1.95 -10.13
CA THR A 141 -19.32 3.26 -10.56
C THR A 141 -18.65 3.64 -11.88
N ARG A 142 -19.35 4.37 -12.76
CA ARG A 142 -18.78 4.87 -14.03
C ARG A 142 -17.47 5.63 -13.81
N ARG A 143 -17.42 6.43 -12.76
CA ARG A 143 -16.19 7.14 -12.38
C ARG A 143 -15.01 6.20 -12.20
N MET A 144 -15.15 5.14 -11.41
CA MET A 144 -14.07 4.19 -11.14
C MET A 144 -13.65 3.42 -12.40
N TYR A 145 -14.63 3.05 -13.23
CA TYR A 145 -14.35 2.43 -14.51
C TYR A 145 -13.48 3.34 -15.42
N VAL A 146 -13.87 4.61 -15.57
CA VAL A 146 -13.12 5.59 -16.39
C VAL A 146 -11.71 5.82 -15.84
N GLU A 147 -11.54 5.92 -14.51
CA GLU A 147 -10.23 6.04 -13.88
C GLU A 147 -9.34 4.82 -14.22
N GLN A 148 -9.90 3.61 -14.10
CA GLN A 148 -9.20 2.35 -14.39
C GLN A 148 -8.82 2.24 -15.87
N ASP A 149 -9.74 2.55 -16.77
CA ASP A 149 -9.53 2.50 -18.21
C ASP A 149 -8.42 3.46 -18.66
N ARG A 150 -8.42 4.69 -18.15
CA ARG A 150 -7.37 5.68 -18.42
C ARG A 150 -6.00 5.23 -17.92
N VAL A 151 -5.93 4.65 -16.72
CA VAL A 151 -4.67 4.11 -16.17
C VAL A 151 -4.17 2.97 -17.04
N ALA A 152 -5.03 2.01 -17.39
CA ALA A 152 -4.68 0.87 -18.21
C ALA A 152 -4.19 1.30 -19.61
N THR A 153 -4.92 2.21 -20.26
CA THR A 153 -4.56 2.74 -21.59
C THR A 153 -3.22 3.49 -21.55
N ALA A 154 -2.99 4.35 -20.56
CA ALA A 154 -1.76 5.12 -20.45
C ALA A 154 -0.54 4.22 -20.16
N LEU A 155 -0.70 3.21 -19.30
CA LEU A 155 0.37 2.24 -19.02
C LEU A 155 0.68 1.37 -20.25
N ALA A 156 -0.35 0.87 -20.96
CA ALA A 156 -0.17 0.07 -22.17
C ALA A 156 0.54 0.85 -23.26
N ALA A 157 0.18 2.12 -23.48
CA ALA A 157 0.81 3.00 -24.45
C ALA A 157 2.31 3.23 -24.12
N ARG A 158 2.65 3.42 -22.84
CA ARG A 158 4.05 3.57 -22.42
C ARG A 158 4.84 2.26 -22.51
N ALA A 159 4.21 1.14 -22.17
CA ALA A 159 4.84 -0.18 -22.20
C ALA A 159 5.21 -0.62 -23.62
N SER A 160 4.37 -0.31 -24.60
CA SER A 160 4.60 -0.63 -26.02
C SER A 160 5.55 0.35 -26.72
N SER A 161 5.82 1.52 -26.10
CA SER A 161 6.69 2.55 -26.69
C SER A 161 8.16 2.23 -26.47
N GLU A 162 8.94 2.16 -27.54
CA GLU A 162 10.39 2.01 -27.46
C GLU A 162 11.08 3.35 -27.21
N MET A 163 12.22 3.30 -26.52
CA MET A 163 13.08 4.46 -26.36
C MET A 163 13.79 4.79 -27.68
N PRO A 164 13.85 6.07 -28.08
CA PRO A 164 14.66 6.49 -29.22
C PRO A 164 16.10 6.02 -29.06
N GLN A 165 16.74 5.60 -30.16
CA GLN A 165 18.08 5.03 -30.15
C GLN A 165 19.12 6.01 -29.54
N ARG A 166 18.96 7.34 -29.76
CA ARG A 166 19.80 8.38 -29.16
C ARG A 166 19.67 8.54 -27.63
N ALA A 167 18.59 8.03 -27.04
CA ALA A 167 18.35 8.06 -25.60
C ALA A 167 18.83 6.77 -24.91
N ARG A 168 19.29 5.78 -25.69
CA ARG A 168 19.92 4.56 -25.15
C ARG A 168 21.37 4.87 -24.76
N LEU A 169 21.87 4.17 -23.76
CA LEU A 169 23.28 4.25 -23.37
C LEU A 169 24.10 3.52 -24.44
N ASP A 170 25.09 4.20 -25.02
CA ASP A 170 25.91 3.65 -26.12
C ASP A 170 26.73 2.43 -25.67
N ASP A 171 27.08 2.35 -24.38
CA ASP A 171 27.79 1.22 -23.78
C ASP A 171 27.17 0.83 -22.42
N LEU A 172 25.91 0.40 -22.46
CA LEU A 172 25.18 0.01 -21.25
C LEU A 172 25.82 -1.20 -20.57
N ASP A 173 26.36 -2.14 -21.34
CA ASP A 173 26.95 -3.37 -20.79
C ASP A 173 28.24 -3.08 -20.03
N ALA A 174 29.12 -2.25 -20.56
CA ALA A 174 30.32 -1.83 -19.82
C ALA A 174 29.97 -0.98 -18.59
N THR A 175 28.98 -0.11 -18.70
CA THR A 175 28.48 0.67 -17.54
C THR A 175 27.92 -0.24 -16.45
N LEU A 176 27.12 -1.26 -16.81
CA LEU A 176 26.60 -2.23 -15.84
C LEU A 176 27.70 -3.07 -15.23
N ALA A 177 28.70 -3.53 -16.02
CA ALA A 177 29.84 -4.28 -15.50
C ALA A 177 30.64 -3.46 -14.46
N ARG A 178 30.78 -2.16 -14.68
CA ARG A 178 31.45 -1.24 -13.75
C ARG A 178 30.61 -0.95 -12.50
N LEU A 179 29.30 -0.73 -12.66
CA LEU A 179 28.41 -0.44 -11.52
C LEU A 179 28.03 -1.65 -10.69
N PHE A 180 28.17 -2.87 -11.24
CA PHE A 180 27.90 -4.14 -10.59
C PHE A 180 29.11 -5.09 -10.70
N PRO A 181 30.26 -4.74 -10.12
CA PRO A 181 31.44 -5.60 -10.21
C PRO A 181 31.14 -6.96 -9.54
N LEU A 182 31.63 -8.03 -10.18
CA LEU A 182 31.67 -9.35 -9.56
C LEU A 182 32.68 -9.29 -8.41
N ASP A 183 32.23 -9.46 -7.17
CA ASP A 183 33.15 -9.73 -6.08
C ASP A 183 33.89 -11.04 -6.41
N ALA A 184 35.23 -11.03 -6.31
CA ALA A 184 36.09 -12.18 -6.63
C ALA A 184 35.76 -13.45 -5.81
N GLN A 185 34.93 -13.36 -4.78
CA GLN A 185 34.48 -14.45 -3.90
C GLN A 185 33.05 -14.94 -4.19
N ARG A 186 32.31 -14.31 -5.13
CA ARG A 186 30.93 -14.69 -5.47
C ARG A 186 30.90 -15.58 -6.68
N GLN A 187 30.26 -16.74 -6.56
CA GLN A 187 30.13 -17.76 -7.60
C GLN A 187 29.38 -17.23 -8.84
N VAL A 188 29.76 -17.76 -10.00
CA VAL A 188 29.03 -17.60 -11.27
C VAL A 188 27.56 -17.98 -11.05
N GLY A 189 26.63 -17.05 -11.36
CA GLY A 189 25.19 -17.22 -11.09
C GLY A 189 24.67 -16.43 -9.88
N SER A 190 25.52 -15.63 -9.21
CA SER A 190 25.07 -14.70 -8.16
C SER A 190 24.07 -13.70 -8.70
N THR A 191 22.98 -13.46 -7.97
CA THR A 191 21.97 -12.43 -8.27
C THR A 191 22.52 -11.00 -8.19
N ASP A 192 23.78 -10.83 -7.80
CA ASP A 192 24.41 -9.55 -7.48
C ASP A 192 25.43 -9.06 -8.53
N GLY A 193 25.73 -9.87 -9.56
CA GLY A 193 26.64 -9.50 -10.65
C GLY A 193 25.97 -8.68 -11.78
N PRO A 194 26.69 -8.47 -12.89
CA PRO A 194 26.17 -7.73 -14.07
C PRO A 194 24.89 -8.33 -14.66
N ASP A 195 24.64 -9.62 -14.44
CA ASP A 195 23.44 -10.33 -14.86
C ASP A 195 22.43 -10.52 -13.71
N GLY A 196 22.69 -9.94 -12.56
CA GLY A 196 21.84 -10.03 -11.37
C GLY A 196 20.51 -9.27 -11.51
N GLU A 197 19.59 -9.50 -10.59
CA GLU A 197 18.27 -8.86 -10.58
C GLU A 197 18.35 -7.32 -10.62
N ALA A 198 19.29 -6.75 -9.86
CA ALA A 198 19.49 -5.31 -9.80
C ALA A 198 20.05 -4.73 -11.13
N ALA A 199 20.98 -5.43 -11.76
CA ALA A 199 21.51 -5.02 -13.06
C ALA A 199 20.44 -5.13 -14.16
N ARG A 200 19.62 -6.18 -14.16
CA ARG A 200 18.47 -6.31 -15.07
C ARG A 200 17.44 -5.19 -14.86
N ALA A 201 17.17 -4.80 -13.61
CA ALA A 201 16.29 -3.67 -13.32
C ALA A 201 16.82 -2.35 -13.87
N VAL A 202 18.13 -2.09 -13.72
CA VAL A 202 18.77 -0.90 -14.30
C VAL A 202 18.74 -0.96 -15.84
N ARG A 203 19.05 -2.10 -16.44
CA ARG A 203 18.96 -2.32 -17.89
C ARG A 203 17.54 -2.04 -18.40
N LEU A 204 16.52 -2.59 -17.75
CA LEU A 204 15.13 -2.38 -18.08
C LEU A 204 14.76 -0.89 -18.05
N ALA A 205 15.05 -0.21 -16.95
CA ALA A 205 14.72 1.20 -16.74
C ALA A 205 15.55 2.14 -17.65
N ALA A 206 16.75 1.74 -18.06
CA ALA A 206 17.56 2.51 -19.00
C ALA A 206 17.07 2.38 -20.45
N THR A 207 16.42 1.27 -20.81
CA THR A 207 16.05 0.96 -22.21
C THR A 207 14.57 1.10 -22.53
N ARG A 208 13.70 1.20 -21.53
CA ARG A 208 12.25 1.30 -21.68
C ARG A 208 11.70 2.63 -21.20
N ARG A 209 10.56 3.06 -21.73
CA ARG A 209 9.82 4.25 -21.25
C ARG A 209 9.06 3.99 -19.96
N LEU A 210 8.66 2.74 -19.73
CA LEU A 210 8.04 2.27 -18.50
C LEU A 210 8.86 1.13 -17.93
N ALA A 211 9.21 1.21 -16.66
CA ALA A 211 9.82 0.13 -15.91
C ALA A 211 9.13 -0.03 -14.55
N LEU A 212 8.67 -1.25 -14.26
CA LEU A 212 8.16 -1.65 -12.96
C LEU A 212 9.23 -2.48 -12.25
N ILE A 213 9.65 -2.03 -11.07
CA ILE A 213 10.64 -2.72 -10.24
C ILE A 213 9.94 -3.15 -8.96
N VAL A 214 9.68 -4.45 -8.85
CA VAL A 214 8.84 -5.02 -7.80
C VAL A 214 9.66 -5.96 -6.92
N GLY A 215 9.38 -5.95 -5.63
CA GLY A 215 10.03 -6.87 -4.68
C GLY A 215 9.71 -6.52 -3.25
N GLY A 216 9.89 -7.48 -2.37
CA GLY A 216 9.67 -7.33 -0.94
C GLY A 216 10.59 -6.31 -0.24
N PRO A 217 10.42 -6.13 1.06
CA PRO A 217 11.28 -5.23 1.84
C PRO A 217 12.73 -5.72 1.81
N GLY A 218 13.68 -4.78 1.69
CA GLY A 218 15.11 -5.11 1.76
C GLY A 218 15.69 -5.86 0.56
N THR A 219 14.96 -5.96 -0.57
CA THR A 219 15.43 -6.64 -1.77
C THR A 219 16.41 -5.83 -2.63
N GLY A 220 16.64 -4.55 -2.30
CA GLY A 220 17.61 -3.71 -3.03
C GLY A 220 17.00 -2.81 -4.11
N LYS A 221 15.69 -2.56 -4.08
CA LYS A 221 15.03 -1.62 -5.02
C LYS A 221 15.70 -0.25 -5.05
N THR A 222 15.89 0.40 -3.90
CA THR A 222 16.52 1.72 -3.80
C THR A 222 17.99 1.71 -4.21
N PHE A 223 18.70 0.60 -3.92
CA PHE A 223 20.06 0.37 -4.41
C PHE A 223 20.12 0.38 -5.96
N SER A 224 19.15 -0.25 -6.63
CA SER A 224 19.05 -0.25 -8.08
C SER A 224 18.73 1.14 -8.63
N VAL A 225 17.90 1.93 -7.93
CA VAL A 225 17.62 3.32 -8.31
C VAL A 225 18.90 4.17 -8.34
N THR A 226 19.72 4.08 -7.31
CA THR A 226 20.96 4.88 -7.26
C THR A 226 21.90 4.51 -8.41
N ARG A 227 22.00 3.22 -8.76
CA ARG A 227 22.80 2.76 -9.91
C ARG A 227 22.20 3.15 -11.26
N LEU A 228 20.88 3.13 -11.37
CA LEU A 228 20.19 3.65 -12.56
C LEU A 228 20.51 5.13 -12.79
N LEU A 229 20.40 5.93 -11.73
CA LEU A 229 20.72 7.35 -11.79
C LEU A 229 22.18 7.56 -12.15
N ALA A 230 23.11 6.81 -11.56
CA ALA A 230 24.53 6.84 -11.88
C ALA A 230 24.76 6.51 -13.36
N ALA A 231 24.17 5.41 -13.86
CA ALA A 231 24.30 5.01 -15.26
C ALA A 231 23.78 6.06 -16.25
N LEU A 232 22.64 6.70 -15.91
CA LEU A 232 22.02 7.69 -16.79
C LEU A 232 22.73 9.05 -16.76
N LEU A 233 23.42 9.39 -15.68
CA LEU A 233 24.20 10.64 -15.54
C LEU A 233 25.66 10.47 -15.98
N ASP A 234 26.11 9.24 -16.19
CA ASP A 234 27.47 8.95 -16.63
C ASP A 234 27.77 9.60 -18.01
N GLY A 235 29.01 10.00 -18.22
CA GLY A 235 29.41 10.68 -19.44
C GLY A 235 28.92 12.14 -19.59
N GLY A 236 28.61 12.82 -18.47
CA GLY A 236 28.26 14.25 -18.46
C GLY A 236 26.87 14.57 -19.04
N ARG A 237 25.97 13.60 -19.13
CA ARG A 237 24.63 13.81 -19.70
C ARG A 237 23.78 14.69 -18.76
N GLU A 238 23.25 15.76 -19.33
CA GLU A 238 22.25 16.57 -18.66
C GLU A 238 20.87 15.90 -18.76
N LEU A 239 20.33 15.49 -17.62
CA LEU A 239 19.02 14.86 -17.52
C LEU A 239 18.22 15.54 -16.41
N SER A 240 17.01 16.01 -16.73
CA SER A 240 16.08 16.49 -15.72
C SER A 240 15.37 15.31 -15.04
N ILE A 241 15.55 15.21 -13.72
CA ILE A 241 15.10 14.06 -12.92
C ILE A 241 14.14 14.53 -11.85
N ALA A 242 13.03 13.83 -11.70
CA ALA A 242 12.06 13.98 -10.60
C ALA A 242 11.98 12.69 -9.79
N LEU A 243 12.21 12.80 -8.49
CA LEU A 243 12.08 11.70 -7.52
C LEU A 243 10.87 11.95 -6.62
N ALA A 244 10.01 10.95 -6.47
CA ALA A 244 8.82 11.07 -5.65
C ALA A 244 8.47 9.78 -4.90
N ALA A 245 7.68 9.95 -3.84
CA ALA A 245 7.05 8.85 -3.11
C ALA A 245 5.68 9.30 -2.59
N PRO A 246 4.75 8.39 -2.22
CA PRO A 246 3.45 8.77 -1.69
C PRO A 246 3.52 9.58 -0.40
N THR A 247 4.50 9.30 0.45
CA THR A 247 4.66 9.94 1.76
C THR A 247 5.96 10.74 1.87
N GLY A 248 5.97 11.77 2.73
CA GLY A 248 7.17 12.55 3.00
C GLY A 248 8.29 11.72 3.62
N LYS A 249 7.95 10.73 4.45
CA LYS A 249 8.92 9.80 5.07
C LYS A 249 9.60 8.92 4.01
N ALA A 250 8.84 8.37 3.06
CA ALA A 250 9.40 7.57 1.97
C ALA A 250 10.29 8.41 1.04
N ALA A 251 9.87 9.64 0.70
CA ALA A 251 10.69 10.56 -0.08
C ALA A 251 12.02 10.94 0.64
N ALA A 252 11.97 11.18 1.95
CA ALA A 252 13.16 11.45 2.76
C ALA A 252 14.10 10.24 2.79
N ARG A 253 13.58 9.03 2.96
CA ARG A 253 14.36 7.78 2.95
C ARG A 253 15.02 7.52 1.60
N MET A 254 14.31 7.76 0.49
CA MET A 254 14.90 7.64 -0.85
C MET A 254 16.10 8.57 -1.00
N ARG A 255 15.97 9.84 -0.58
CA ARG A 255 17.06 10.82 -0.63
C ARG A 255 18.25 10.41 0.26
N GLU A 256 17.97 9.92 1.47
CA GLU A 256 18.99 9.44 2.40
C GLU A 256 19.75 8.25 1.81
N ALA A 257 19.05 7.24 1.29
CA ALA A 257 19.66 6.08 0.66
C ALA A 257 20.55 6.44 -0.55
N ILE A 258 20.15 7.43 -1.37
CA ILE A 258 20.99 7.94 -2.46
C ILE A 258 22.26 8.60 -1.90
N ARG A 259 22.14 9.39 -0.83
CA ARG A 259 23.29 10.04 -0.19
C ARG A 259 24.25 9.04 0.44
N GLU A 260 23.74 8.06 1.18
CA GLU A 260 24.53 7.00 1.79
C GLU A 260 25.29 6.18 0.74
N ALA A 261 24.62 5.82 -0.36
CA ALA A 261 25.23 5.07 -1.46
C ALA A 261 26.33 5.86 -2.20
N THR A 262 26.33 7.19 -2.07
CA THR A 262 27.32 8.10 -2.70
C THR A 262 28.35 8.63 -1.71
N ASP A 263 28.26 8.31 -0.41
CA ASP A 263 29.23 8.74 0.60
C ASP A 263 30.53 7.91 0.48
N THR A 264 31.63 8.61 0.21
CA THR A 264 32.97 8.01 0.06
C THR A 264 33.55 7.44 1.35
N LYS A 265 33.01 7.86 2.51
CA LYS A 265 33.53 7.43 3.83
C LYS A 265 33.00 6.03 4.24
N ALA A 266 31.87 5.63 3.71
CA ALA A 266 31.18 4.41 4.13
C ALA A 266 31.49 3.15 3.31
N GLN A 267 32.06 3.26 2.17
CA GLN A 267 32.61 2.31 1.16
C GLN A 267 32.40 2.89 -0.24
N PRO A 268 33.29 2.66 -1.21
CA PRO A 268 33.07 3.12 -2.59
C PRO A 268 32.00 2.24 -3.26
N LEU A 269 30.73 2.50 -2.92
CA LEU A 269 29.60 1.72 -3.43
C LEU A 269 29.31 2.00 -4.91
N LEU A 270 29.83 3.13 -5.45
CA LEU A 270 29.65 3.53 -6.83
C LEU A 270 30.96 4.06 -7.42
N ASP A 271 31.42 3.40 -8.48
CA ASP A 271 32.49 3.92 -9.33
C ASP A 271 31.92 4.97 -10.29
N VAL A 272 31.85 6.21 -9.83
CA VAL A 272 31.33 7.37 -10.56
C VAL A 272 32.21 8.59 -10.32
N SER A 273 32.22 9.52 -11.28
CA SER A 273 32.94 10.79 -11.14
C SER A 273 32.39 11.65 -9.98
N ASP A 274 33.22 12.54 -9.45
CA ASP A 274 32.82 13.46 -8.38
C ASP A 274 31.67 14.39 -8.83
N GLU A 275 31.61 14.73 -10.10
CA GLU A 275 30.50 15.51 -10.68
C GLU A 275 29.18 14.74 -10.61
N VAL A 276 29.16 13.47 -11.05
CA VAL A 276 27.97 12.62 -10.97
C VAL A 276 27.55 12.42 -9.50
N ARG A 277 28.53 12.21 -8.62
CA ARG A 277 28.28 12.08 -7.17
C ARG A 277 27.63 13.33 -6.59
N ALA A 278 28.15 14.50 -6.88
CA ALA A 278 27.60 15.76 -6.41
C ALA A 278 26.17 15.98 -6.93
N ARG A 279 25.90 15.65 -8.19
CA ARG A 279 24.54 15.72 -8.77
C ARG A 279 23.58 14.76 -8.09
N LEU A 280 23.97 13.52 -7.82
CA LEU A 280 23.16 12.53 -7.12
C LEU A 280 22.80 13.01 -5.71
N GLN A 281 23.75 13.56 -4.96
CA GLN A 281 23.53 14.08 -3.62
C GLN A 281 22.62 15.32 -3.58
N ALA A 282 22.60 16.08 -4.67
CA ALA A 282 21.77 17.28 -4.79
C ALA A 282 20.33 16.99 -5.24
N LEU A 283 20.00 15.76 -5.70
CA LEU A 283 18.67 15.44 -6.20
C LEU A 283 17.60 15.59 -5.09
N PRO A 284 16.58 16.42 -5.32
CA PRO A 284 15.46 16.53 -4.40
C PRO A 284 14.50 15.34 -4.58
N ALA A 285 13.98 14.81 -3.48
CA ALA A 285 12.85 13.91 -3.49
C ALA A 285 11.64 14.57 -2.82
N THR A 286 10.46 14.41 -3.38
CA THR A 286 9.23 15.06 -2.93
C THR A 286 8.07 14.07 -2.81
N THR A 287 6.93 14.51 -2.26
CA THR A 287 5.73 13.68 -2.28
C THR A 287 5.08 13.71 -3.66
N LEU A 288 4.39 12.62 -4.03
CA LEU A 288 3.62 12.54 -5.28
C LEU A 288 2.65 13.71 -5.45
N HIS A 289 1.93 14.06 -4.38
CA HIS A 289 1.02 15.21 -4.37
C HIS A 289 1.72 16.52 -4.76
N ARG A 290 2.93 16.75 -4.25
CA ARG A 290 3.72 17.95 -4.60
C ARG A 290 4.27 17.86 -6.01
N LEU A 291 4.70 16.68 -6.45
CA LEU A 291 5.21 16.48 -7.80
C LEU A 291 4.14 16.79 -8.86
N VAL A 292 2.94 16.26 -8.68
CA VAL A 292 1.77 16.52 -9.55
C VAL A 292 1.23 17.95 -9.37
N GLY A 293 1.55 18.59 -8.24
CA GLY A 293 1.10 19.94 -7.91
C GLY A 293 -0.38 19.99 -7.54
N MET A 294 -0.80 19.06 -6.66
CA MET A 294 -2.18 19.00 -6.16
C MET A 294 -2.57 20.27 -5.42
N ARG A 295 -3.76 20.79 -5.72
CA ARG A 295 -4.36 21.96 -5.09
C ARG A 295 -5.45 21.56 -4.10
N PRO A 296 -5.85 22.45 -3.17
CA PRO A 296 -6.93 22.18 -2.21
C PRO A 296 -8.29 21.87 -2.86
N ASP A 297 -8.55 22.40 -4.05
CA ASP A 297 -9.77 22.15 -4.84
C ASP A 297 -9.75 20.78 -5.54
N GLY A 298 -8.70 19.99 -5.33
CA GLY A 298 -8.53 18.69 -5.95
C GLY A 298 -8.01 18.73 -7.39
N SER A 299 -7.76 19.91 -7.98
CA SER A 299 -7.11 20.03 -9.28
C SER A 299 -5.61 19.77 -9.21
N ALA A 300 -4.98 19.53 -10.35
CA ALA A 300 -3.54 19.33 -10.47
C ALA A 300 -2.90 20.44 -11.31
N ARG A 301 -1.69 20.87 -10.95
CA ARG A 301 -0.92 21.82 -11.76
C ARG A 301 -0.39 21.18 -13.03
N HIS A 302 0.12 19.94 -12.88
CA HIS A 302 0.65 19.19 -14.01
C HIS A 302 -0.43 18.25 -14.55
N THR A 303 -0.61 18.33 -15.87
CA THR A 303 -1.65 17.63 -16.64
C THR A 303 -1.05 17.23 -18.00
N VAL A 304 -1.85 16.65 -18.88
CA VAL A 304 -1.44 16.34 -20.26
C VAL A 304 -0.97 17.59 -21.01
N ASP A 305 -1.63 18.73 -20.78
CA ASP A 305 -1.33 19.99 -21.45
C ASP A 305 -0.17 20.76 -20.80
N ASN A 306 0.18 20.44 -19.56
CA ASN A 306 1.25 21.06 -18.80
C ASN A 306 2.05 19.98 -18.02
N PRO A 307 2.81 19.12 -18.70
CA PRO A 307 3.48 18.00 -18.05
C PRO A 307 4.60 18.44 -17.10
N ILE A 308 5.00 17.52 -16.24
CA ILE A 308 6.16 17.68 -15.35
C ILE A 308 7.41 17.88 -16.24
N PRO A 309 8.22 18.93 -15.98
CA PRO A 309 9.41 19.22 -16.78
C PRO A 309 10.58 18.28 -16.40
N ALA A 310 10.36 16.97 -16.51
CA ALA A 310 11.35 15.95 -16.21
C ALA A 310 11.39 14.90 -17.33
N GLN A 311 12.60 14.49 -17.69
CA GLN A 311 12.86 13.44 -18.67
C GLN A 311 12.89 12.05 -18.04
N LEU A 312 13.07 12.00 -16.70
CA LEU A 312 13.01 10.79 -15.88
C LEU A 312 12.19 11.08 -14.64
N VAL A 313 11.15 10.29 -14.42
CA VAL A 313 10.35 10.31 -13.21
C VAL A 313 10.48 8.96 -12.52
N ILE A 314 10.91 8.97 -11.27
CA ILE A 314 11.02 7.77 -10.42
C ILE A 314 10.06 7.93 -9.25
N VAL A 315 9.21 6.92 -9.05
CA VAL A 315 8.26 6.88 -7.95
C VAL A 315 8.50 5.61 -7.13
N ASP A 316 8.81 5.79 -5.85
CA ASP A 316 8.96 4.68 -4.91
C ASP A 316 7.69 4.47 -4.07
N GLU A 317 7.54 3.30 -3.45
CA GLU A 317 6.39 2.89 -2.65
C GLU A 317 5.05 2.99 -3.40
N VAL A 318 5.04 2.59 -4.66
CA VAL A 318 3.85 2.68 -5.54
C VAL A 318 2.69 1.78 -5.06
N SER A 319 2.95 0.79 -4.21
CA SER A 319 1.91 -0.01 -3.53
C SER A 319 0.88 0.84 -2.77
N MET A 320 1.31 2.02 -2.28
CA MET A 320 0.44 2.97 -1.56
C MET A 320 -0.28 3.97 -2.48
N VAL A 321 -0.09 3.88 -3.79
CA VAL A 321 -0.68 4.81 -4.76
C VAL A 321 -2.03 4.28 -5.21
N ASP A 322 -3.09 5.03 -4.95
CA ASP A 322 -4.45 4.72 -5.39
C ASP A 322 -4.65 4.97 -6.89
N LEU A 323 -5.80 4.50 -7.40
CA LEU A 323 -6.14 4.57 -8.82
C LEU A 323 -6.23 6.02 -9.34
N THR A 324 -6.81 6.92 -8.57
CA THR A 324 -6.96 8.33 -8.97
C THR A 324 -5.61 9.05 -9.01
N MET A 325 -4.74 8.82 -8.02
CA MET A 325 -3.40 9.39 -7.99
C MET A 325 -2.52 8.80 -9.10
N MET A 326 -2.64 7.51 -9.40
CA MET A 326 -1.93 6.88 -10.52
C MET A 326 -2.33 7.50 -11.85
N ARG A 327 -3.64 7.70 -12.09
CA ARG A 327 -4.12 8.39 -13.30
C ARG A 327 -3.52 9.79 -13.42
N ARG A 328 -3.56 10.58 -12.33
CA ARG A 328 -2.98 11.94 -12.31
C ARG A 328 -1.49 11.95 -12.57
N LEU A 329 -0.75 11.01 -12.01
CA LEU A 329 0.68 10.84 -12.30
C LEU A 329 0.92 10.56 -13.77
N LEU A 330 0.17 9.62 -14.35
CA LEU A 330 0.32 9.23 -15.76
C LEU A 330 -0.04 10.37 -16.73
N GLU A 331 -1.05 11.20 -16.39
CA GLU A 331 -1.41 12.40 -17.14
C GLU A 331 -0.38 13.52 -16.98
N ALA A 332 0.28 13.62 -15.82
CA ALA A 332 1.27 14.66 -15.54
C ALA A 332 2.66 14.35 -16.11
N VAL A 333 3.01 13.08 -16.31
CA VAL A 333 4.31 12.69 -16.86
C VAL A 333 4.29 12.75 -18.37
N HIS A 334 5.23 13.52 -18.96
CA HIS A 334 5.33 13.66 -20.41
C HIS A 334 5.41 12.29 -21.10
N PRO A 335 4.72 12.04 -22.23
CA PRO A 335 4.75 10.74 -22.92
C PRO A 335 6.14 10.25 -23.28
N GLU A 336 7.05 11.15 -23.63
CA GLU A 336 8.45 10.87 -23.97
C GLU A 336 9.35 10.63 -22.76
N ALA A 337 8.93 11.00 -21.54
CA ALA A 337 9.72 10.80 -20.33
C ALA A 337 9.74 9.31 -19.91
N ARG A 338 10.85 8.89 -19.30
CA ARG A 338 10.94 7.60 -18.61
C ARG A 338 10.16 7.66 -17.32
N LEU A 339 9.36 6.63 -17.06
CA LEU A 339 8.67 6.43 -15.82
C LEU A 339 9.12 5.11 -15.18
N VAL A 340 9.69 5.22 -13.99
CA VAL A 340 10.13 4.07 -13.20
C VAL A 340 9.29 4.00 -11.94
N LEU A 341 8.56 2.92 -11.78
CA LEU A 341 7.67 2.65 -10.65
C LEU A 341 8.28 1.55 -9.78
N LEU A 342 8.51 1.86 -8.50
CA LEU A 342 9.03 0.90 -7.54
C LEU A 342 7.99 0.61 -6.46
N GLY A 343 7.88 -0.63 -6.06
CA GLY A 343 6.95 -0.99 -4.99
C GLY A 343 7.06 -2.44 -4.57
N ASP A 344 6.22 -2.79 -3.63
CA ASP A 344 6.07 -4.12 -3.12
C ASP A 344 4.62 -4.54 -3.33
N ARG A 345 4.42 -5.57 -4.14
CA ARG A 345 3.09 -6.07 -4.47
C ARG A 345 2.33 -6.61 -3.25
N ASP A 346 3.07 -7.22 -2.32
CA ASP A 346 2.51 -7.92 -1.16
C ASP A 346 2.36 -7.01 0.06
N GLN A 347 2.73 -5.72 -0.06
CA GLN A 347 2.46 -4.72 0.96
C GLN A 347 0.99 -4.33 1.01
N LEU A 348 0.58 -3.74 2.15
CA LEU A 348 -0.75 -3.17 2.32
C LEU A 348 -1.09 -2.21 1.18
N ALA A 349 -2.29 -2.41 0.64
CA ALA A 349 -2.85 -1.57 -0.40
C ALA A 349 -2.98 -0.11 0.04
N SER A 350 -3.22 0.77 -0.94
CA SER A 350 -3.57 2.16 -0.69
C SER A 350 -4.81 2.29 0.20
N VAL A 351 -4.89 3.35 0.98
CA VAL A 351 -6.07 3.67 1.81
C VAL A 351 -7.27 4.06 0.93
N GLU A 352 -7.01 4.69 -0.22
CA GLU A 352 -8.00 5.03 -1.23
C GLU A 352 -8.24 3.88 -2.22
N ALA A 353 -9.25 4.00 -3.08
CA ALA A 353 -9.68 2.92 -3.96
C ALA A 353 -8.63 2.49 -5.00
N GLY A 354 -8.35 1.18 -5.05
CA GLY A 354 -7.56 0.51 -6.07
C GLY A 354 -6.12 0.15 -5.68
N CYS A 355 -5.78 -1.12 -5.82
CA CYS A 355 -4.43 -1.67 -5.60
C CYS A 355 -3.67 -1.76 -6.93
N VAL A 356 -3.37 -0.62 -7.55
CA VAL A 356 -2.87 -0.57 -8.93
C VAL A 356 -1.65 -1.48 -9.15
N LEU A 357 -0.65 -1.44 -8.26
CA LEU A 357 0.56 -2.24 -8.43
C LEU A 357 0.29 -3.75 -8.33
N ALA A 358 -0.55 -4.17 -7.40
CA ALA A 358 -0.90 -5.58 -7.23
C ALA A 358 -1.67 -6.14 -8.43
N ASP A 359 -2.52 -5.30 -9.05
CA ASP A 359 -3.28 -5.67 -10.25
C ASP A 359 -2.40 -5.74 -11.51
N LEU A 360 -1.33 -4.94 -11.59
CA LEU A 360 -0.41 -4.88 -12.73
C LEU A 360 0.60 -6.02 -12.76
N VAL A 361 0.99 -6.53 -11.58
CA VAL A 361 2.04 -7.55 -11.45
C VAL A 361 1.42 -8.91 -11.15
N PRO A 362 1.54 -9.91 -12.05
CA PRO A 362 1.01 -11.25 -11.81
C PRO A 362 1.63 -11.90 -10.56
N SER A 363 0.88 -12.78 -9.87
CA SER A 363 1.43 -13.60 -8.80
C SER A 363 2.50 -14.54 -9.34
N SER A 364 3.56 -14.76 -8.56
CA SER A 364 4.66 -15.68 -8.88
C SER A 364 4.22 -17.15 -8.99
N ASP A 365 3.00 -17.45 -8.60
CA ASP A 365 2.45 -18.82 -8.48
C ASP A 365 2.22 -19.56 -9.79
N HIS A 366 2.37 -18.89 -10.93
CA HIS A 366 2.23 -19.55 -12.23
C HIS A 366 3.51 -20.20 -12.73
N ARG A 367 4.57 -20.30 -11.91
CA ARG A 367 5.84 -20.93 -12.30
C ARG A 367 5.93 -22.43 -12.03
N ASP A 368 5.03 -23.02 -11.25
CA ASP A 368 5.10 -24.42 -10.81
C ASP A 368 4.23 -25.42 -11.62
N GLY A 369 3.88 -25.12 -12.81
CA GLY A 369 3.24 -26.09 -13.69
C GLY A 369 3.90 -26.09 -15.05
N GLY A 370 4.69 -27.11 -15.39
CA GLY A 370 5.42 -27.40 -16.62
C GLY A 370 4.75 -27.03 -17.97
N THR A 371 4.38 -25.79 -18.12
CA THR A 371 3.78 -25.20 -19.33
C THR A 371 4.88 -24.63 -20.22
N THR A 372 4.89 -25.02 -21.46
CA THR A 372 5.77 -24.55 -22.54
C THR A 372 5.74 -23.03 -22.69
N GLY A 373 6.86 -22.44 -23.13
CA GLY A 373 7.16 -21.01 -23.14
C GLY A 373 6.07 -20.04 -23.62
N ASP A 374 5.17 -20.44 -24.53
CA ASP A 374 4.09 -19.58 -25.04
C ASP A 374 2.94 -19.35 -24.02
N ALA A 375 2.66 -20.34 -23.17
CA ALA A 375 1.65 -20.22 -22.13
C ALA A 375 2.16 -19.34 -20.94
N VAL A 376 3.47 -19.36 -20.66
CA VAL A 376 4.14 -18.48 -19.69
C VAL A 376 4.08 -17.01 -20.14
N ALA A 377 4.29 -16.75 -21.44
CA ALA A 377 4.19 -15.40 -22.00
C ALA A 377 2.75 -14.86 -21.97
N ALA A 378 1.75 -15.71 -22.22
CA ALA A 378 0.34 -15.33 -22.16
C ALA A 378 -0.16 -15.07 -20.72
N ALA A 379 0.38 -15.80 -19.74
CA ALA A 379 0.09 -15.60 -18.30
C ALA A 379 0.79 -14.35 -17.72
N ALA A 380 1.88 -13.89 -18.34
CA ALA A 380 2.72 -12.83 -17.84
C ALA A 380 2.12 -11.40 -17.97
N GLY A 381 0.99 -11.26 -18.68
CA GLY A 381 0.32 -9.97 -18.86
C GLY A 381 1.06 -8.98 -19.78
N PRO A 382 0.39 -7.88 -20.17
CA PRO A 382 0.92 -6.92 -21.15
C PRO A 382 2.16 -6.13 -20.65
N LEU A 383 2.45 -6.16 -19.37
CA LEU A 383 3.59 -5.45 -18.76
C LEU A 383 4.77 -6.35 -18.41
N ALA A 384 4.75 -7.63 -18.76
CA ALA A 384 5.83 -8.58 -18.43
C ALA A 384 7.20 -8.14 -18.92
N GLY A 385 7.28 -7.60 -20.15
CA GLY A 385 8.51 -7.04 -20.71
C GLY A 385 8.98 -5.72 -20.10
N ASN A 386 8.19 -5.15 -19.19
CA ASN A 386 8.44 -3.89 -18.51
C ASN A 386 8.58 -4.07 -16.98
N THR A 387 8.59 -5.32 -16.50
CA THR A 387 8.62 -5.63 -15.07
C THR A 387 9.85 -6.44 -14.71
N GLN A 388 10.59 -6.01 -13.69
CA GLN A 388 11.64 -6.78 -13.03
C GLN A 388 11.21 -7.05 -11.59
N THR A 389 11.15 -8.33 -11.24
CA THR A 389 10.85 -8.76 -9.87
C THR A 389 12.15 -9.12 -9.15
N PHE A 390 12.27 -8.67 -7.90
CA PHE A 390 13.31 -9.05 -6.96
C PHE A 390 12.77 -10.13 -6.05
N THR A 391 13.49 -11.23 -5.95
CA THR A 391 13.06 -12.40 -5.17
C THR A 391 13.82 -12.55 -3.85
N ARG A 392 15.04 -12.01 -3.76
CA ARG A 392 15.92 -12.17 -2.60
C ARG A 392 15.93 -10.94 -1.71
N SER A 393 15.55 -11.07 -0.45
CA SER A 393 15.63 -9.99 0.55
C SER A 393 16.94 -10.08 1.33
N ARG A 394 17.82 -9.10 1.17
CA ARG A 394 19.08 -8.98 1.93
C ARG A 394 18.86 -8.62 3.39
N ARG A 395 17.77 -7.92 3.69
CA ARG A 395 17.40 -7.55 5.07
C ARG A 395 17.06 -8.79 5.89
N PHE A 396 16.44 -9.78 5.28
CA PHE A 396 16.07 -11.03 5.94
C PHE A 396 17.26 -12.00 6.11
N GLU A 397 18.40 -11.76 5.46
CA GLU A 397 19.63 -12.55 5.71
C GLU A 397 20.12 -12.40 7.15
N SER A 398 19.88 -11.24 7.78
CA SER A 398 20.19 -10.99 9.19
C SER A 398 19.05 -11.34 10.15
N ALA A 399 17.88 -11.77 9.64
CA ALA A 399 16.69 -12.08 10.42
C ALA A 399 15.93 -13.28 9.79
N PRO A 400 16.49 -14.50 9.85
CA PRO A 400 15.96 -15.68 9.17
C PRO A 400 14.58 -16.09 9.69
N ASP A 401 14.28 -15.88 10.96
CA ASP A 401 12.96 -16.19 11.53
C ASP A 401 11.86 -15.29 10.93
N ILE A 402 12.16 -14.02 10.68
CA ILE A 402 11.22 -13.08 9.99
C ILE A 402 11.01 -13.52 8.54
N ALA A 403 12.08 -13.95 7.86
CA ALA A 403 11.98 -14.50 6.51
C ALA A 403 11.08 -15.74 6.46
N LEU A 404 11.27 -16.64 7.42
CA LEU A 404 10.51 -17.88 7.50
C LEU A 404 9.01 -17.63 7.71
N ILE A 405 8.63 -16.78 8.68
CA ILE A 405 7.20 -16.47 8.90
C ILE A 405 6.58 -15.77 7.71
N ALA A 406 7.30 -14.85 7.07
CA ALA A 406 6.83 -14.19 5.85
C ALA A 406 6.59 -15.19 4.72
N ALA A 407 7.50 -16.15 4.51
CA ALA A 407 7.36 -17.21 3.52
C ALA A 407 6.18 -18.15 3.84
N CYS A 408 5.96 -18.48 5.12
CA CYS A 408 4.83 -19.30 5.55
C CYS A 408 3.49 -18.60 5.25
N LEU A 409 3.37 -17.29 5.56
CA LEU A 409 2.18 -16.49 5.29
C LEU A 409 1.91 -16.37 3.78
N GLN A 410 2.94 -16.08 2.99
CA GLN A 410 2.83 -16.01 1.53
C GLN A 410 2.42 -17.36 0.93
N SER A 411 3.07 -18.46 1.34
CA SER A 411 2.76 -19.80 0.81
C SER A 411 1.35 -20.26 1.15
N TYR A 412 0.81 -19.84 2.29
CA TYR A 412 -0.57 -20.15 2.66
C TYR A 412 -1.56 -19.41 1.75
N ALA A 413 -1.36 -18.12 1.56
CA ALA A 413 -2.21 -17.29 0.69
C ALA A 413 -2.24 -17.81 -0.77
N THR A 414 -1.15 -18.42 -1.23
CA THR A 414 -1.00 -18.89 -2.61
C THR A 414 -1.56 -20.28 -2.83
N ARG A 415 -1.47 -21.18 -1.85
CA ARG A 415 -1.95 -22.58 -1.99
C ARG A 415 -3.46 -22.74 -1.91
N HIS A 416 -4.16 -21.73 -1.41
CA HIS A 416 -5.61 -21.79 -1.17
C HIS A 416 -6.36 -20.56 -1.72
N PRO A 417 -6.16 -20.18 -3.00
CA PRO A 417 -6.84 -19.01 -3.58
C PRO A 417 -8.34 -19.18 -3.70
N ASP A 418 -8.84 -20.43 -3.73
CA ASP A 418 -10.25 -20.79 -3.90
C ASP A 418 -10.95 -21.15 -2.58
N LEU A 419 -10.18 -21.37 -1.51
CA LEU A 419 -10.80 -21.50 -0.20
C LEU A 419 -11.15 -20.07 0.24
N PRO A 420 -12.45 -19.77 0.44
CA PRO A 420 -12.78 -18.58 1.19
C PRO A 420 -11.96 -18.68 2.47
N PRO A 421 -11.38 -17.58 2.94
CA PRO A 421 -10.84 -17.56 4.28
C PRO A 421 -12.03 -17.75 5.23
N ASP A 422 -12.50 -19.00 5.36
CA ASP A 422 -13.58 -19.34 6.28
C ASP A 422 -13.16 -18.96 7.70
N ASP A 423 -11.86 -18.83 7.91
CA ASP A 423 -11.28 -18.31 9.14
C ASP A 423 -9.85 -17.78 8.88
N PRO A 424 -9.65 -16.44 8.76
CA PRO A 424 -8.32 -15.84 8.67
C PRO A 424 -7.44 -16.19 9.88
N HIS A 425 -8.10 -16.48 11.04
CA HIS A 425 -7.44 -16.95 12.24
C HIS A 425 -6.83 -18.34 12.04
N ALA A 426 -7.55 -19.27 11.43
CA ALA A 426 -7.05 -20.60 11.13
C ALA A 426 -5.86 -20.59 10.16
N ALA A 427 -5.88 -19.66 9.21
CA ALA A 427 -4.76 -19.45 8.29
C ALA A 427 -3.49 -18.99 9.00
N LEU A 428 -3.62 -17.99 9.86
CA LEU A 428 -2.51 -17.48 10.68
C LEU A 428 -2.01 -18.55 11.65
N GLU A 429 -2.90 -19.26 12.33
CA GLU A 429 -2.55 -20.35 13.27
C GLU A 429 -1.74 -21.43 12.58
N ARG A 430 -2.14 -21.88 11.38
CA ARG A 430 -1.38 -22.88 10.61
C ARG A 430 -0.02 -22.35 10.17
N ALA A 431 0.07 -21.07 9.74
CA ALA A 431 1.35 -20.47 9.41
C ALA A 431 2.29 -20.43 10.62
N LEU A 432 1.75 -20.12 11.80
CA LEU A 432 2.49 -20.13 13.07
C LEU A 432 2.88 -21.55 13.51
N GLU A 433 2.04 -22.56 13.30
CA GLU A 433 2.37 -23.98 13.55
C GLU A 433 3.50 -24.46 12.64
N VAL A 434 3.46 -24.13 11.35
CA VAL A 434 4.53 -24.47 10.39
C VAL A 434 5.82 -23.77 10.79
N PHE A 435 5.76 -22.49 11.15
CA PHE A 435 6.90 -21.72 11.64
C PHE A 435 7.51 -22.37 12.89
N ALA A 436 6.70 -22.69 13.89
CA ALA A 436 7.15 -23.34 15.13
C ALA A 436 7.77 -24.72 14.86
N GLY A 437 7.13 -25.54 14.01
CA GLY A 437 7.64 -26.86 13.64
C GLY A 437 8.96 -26.81 12.87
N THR A 438 9.10 -25.89 11.93
CA THR A 438 10.34 -25.70 11.16
C THR A 438 11.48 -25.22 12.04
N ARG A 439 11.18 -24.36 13.02
CA ARG A 439 12.16 -23.82 13.94
C ARG A 439 12.70 -24.86 14.93
N HIS A 440 11.84 -25.75 15.43
CA HIS A 440 12.28 -26.86 16.31
C HIS A 440 13.28 -27.81 15.62
N ALA A 441 13.25 -27.87 14.30
CA ALA A 441 14.16 -28.69 13.52
C ALA A 441 15.54 -28.03 13.29
N SER A 442 15.68 -26.72 13.50
CA SER A 442 16.88 -25.93 13.15
C SER A 442 17.64 -25.33 14.35
N GLN A 443 17.40 -25.83 15.55
CA GLN A 443 17.92 -25.25 16.81
C GLN A 443 19.42 -25.15 16.91
N GLU A 444 20.01 -23.93 16.77
CA GLU A 444 21.32 -23.59 17.34
C GLU A 444 21.52 -22.10 17.72
N THR A 445 20.56 -21.19 17.46
CA THR A 445 20.72 -19.74 17.73
C THR A 445 19.56 -19.13 18.49
N GLU A 446 19.83 -18.04 19.26
CA GLU A 446 18.76 -17.25 19.89
C GLU A 446 17.79 -16.70 18.82
N PRO A 447 16.47 -16.70 19.12
CA PRO A 447 15.46 -16.26 18.17
C PRO A 447 15.55 -14.76 17.88
N ASP A 448 15.59 -14.37 16.61
CA ASP A 448 15.42 -12.99 16.16
C ASP A 448 13.94 -12.58 16.04
N LEU A 449 13.02 -13.54 16.14
CA LEU A 449 11.58 -13.33 16.20
C LEU A 449 10.97 -14.13 17.36
N ARG A 450 10.31 -13.41 18.27
CA ARG A 450 9.53 -14.01 19.35
C ARG A 450 8.04 -13.71 19.14
N ILE A 451 7.24 -14.77 19.03
CA ILE A 451 5.79 -14.67 18.89
C ILE A 451 5.15 -14.93 20.25
N GLU A 452 4.54 -13.90 20.81
CA GLU A 452 3.79 -13.98 22.05
C GLU A 452 2.31 -13.67 21.81
N ARG A 453 1.43 -14.53 22.31
CA ARG A 453 0.01 -14.25 22.31
C ARG A 453 -0.33 -13.39 23.51
N LEU A 454 -0.74 -12.16 23.26
CA LEU A 454 -1.18 -11.24 24.33
C LEU A 454 -2.56 -11.56 24.89
N GLY A 455 -3.22 -12.61 24.40
CA GLY A 455 -4.51 -13.10 24.86
C GLY A 455 -5.29 -13.80 23.75
N ARG A 456 -6.29 -14.61 24.12
CA ARG A 456 -7.28 -15.10 23.16
C ARG A 456 -8.45 -14.12 23.15
N PRO A 457 -9.03 -13.79 21.98
CA PRO A 457 -10.29 -13.05 21.93
C PRO A 457 -11.35 -13.85 22.71
N ALA A 458 -12.18 -13.16 23.47
CA ALA A 458 -13.25 -13.80 24.27
C ALA A 458 -14.29 -14.51 23.37
N ARG A 459 -14.40 -14.07 22.12
CA ARG A 459 -15.11 -14.72 21.01
C ARG A 459 -14.27 -14.55 19.74
N ALA A 460 -14.36 -15.49 18.80
CA ALA A 460 -13.74 -15.34 17.50
C ALA A 460 -14.24 -14.03 16.84
N GLY A 461 -13.32 -13.13 16.49
CA GLY A 461 -13.63 -11.86 15.83
C GLY A 461 -13.82 -10.64 16.75
N VAL A 462 -13.84 -10.78 18.08
CA VAL A 462 -13.98 -9.63 19.00
C VAL A 462 -12.63 -9.24 19.58
N LEU A 463 -12.09 -8.09 19.15
CA LEU A 463 -10.90 -7.49 19.74
C LEU A 463 -11.26 -6.82 21.08
N THR A 464 -10.67 -7.27 22.18
CA THR A 464 -10.85 -6.66 23.50
C THR A 464 -9.74 -5.64 23.77
N ARG A 465 -10.03 -4.65 24.64
CA ARG A 465 -9.00 -3.73 25.14
C ARG A 465 -7.85 -4.51 25.78
N PRO A 466 -6.60 -4.10 25.55
CA PRO A 466 -5.47 -4.73 26.20
C PRO A 466 -5.61 -4.66 27.72
N THR A 467 -5.34 -5.78 28.40
CA THR A 467 -5.29 -5.82 29.86
C THR A 467 -4.09 -5.00 30.37
N GLU A 468 -4.12 -4.63 31.66
CA GLU A 468 -3.01 -3.94 32.30
C GLU A 468 -1.67 -4.71 32.18
N THR A 469 -1.71 -6.04 32.26
CA THR A 469 -0.52 -6.89 32.06
C THR A 469 0.02 -6.80 30.64
N GLN A 470 -0.86 -6.85 29.64
CA GLN A 470 -0.48 -6.72 28.22
C GLN A 470 0.10 -5.35 27.92
N LEU A 471 -0.50 -4.27 28.44
CA LEU A 471 0.04 -2.91 28.31
C LEU A 471 1.39 -2.76 29.00
N ALA A 472 1.60 -3.44 30.15
CA ALA A 472 2.88 -3.45 30.84
C ALA A 472 3.98 -4.15 30.00
N GLN A 473 3.64 -5.28 29.37
CA GLN A 473 4.55 -5.97 28.45
C GLN A 473 4.94 -5.11 27.26
N LEU A 474 3.96 -4.47 26.60
CA LEU A 474 4.21 -3.55 25.47
C LEU A 474 5.00 -2.33 25.88
N ALA A 475 4.81 -1.81 27.11
CA ALA A 475 5.54 -0.63 27.60
C ALA A 475 6.96 -0.95 28.10
N GLY A 476 7.22 -2.22 28.49
CA GLY A 476 8.50 -2.62 29.10
C GLY A 476 9.76 -2.15 28.36
N PRO A 477 9.90 -2.37 27.05
CA PRO A 477 11.05 -1.92 26.29
C PRO A 477 11.22 -0.38 26.26
N TYR A 478 10.11 0.37 26.23
CA TYR A 478 10.16 1.85 26.33
C TYR A 478 10.61 2.31 27.72
N LEU A 479 10.12 1.66 28.77
CA LEU A 479 10.46 2.00 30.16
C LEU A 479 11.92 1.66 30.48
N GLY A 480 12.41 0.48 30.03
CA GLY A 480 13.79 0.07 30.24
C GLY A 480 14.84 0.80 29.40
N GLY A 481 14.45 1.34 28.26
CA GLY A 481 15.36 2.04 27.34
C GLY A 481 15.15 3.55 27.32
N TYR A 482 14.12 3.98 26.61
CA TYR A 482 13.86 5.38 26.32
C TYR A 482 13.52 6.23 27.57
N ALA A 483 12.56 5.77 28.39
CA ALA A 483 12.16 6.51 29.58
C ALA A 483 13.29 6.56 30.63
N ALA A 484 14.05 5.48 30.79
CA ALA A 484 15.22 5.46 31.69
C ALA A 484 16.29 6.48 31.27
N MET A 485 16.56 6.62 29.96
CA MET A 485 17.46 7.65 29.45
C MET A 485 16.95 9.08 29.71
N LEU A 486 15.64 9.31 29.53
CA LEU A 486 15.02 10.59 29.84
C LEU A 486 15.12 10.93 31.31
N VAL A 487 14.81 9.99 32.21
CA VAL A 487 14.94 10.18 33.67
C VAL A 487 16.38 10.52 34.05
N ALA A 488 17.36 9.81 33.50
CA ALA A 488 18.78 10.09 33.76
C ALA A 488 19.17 11.50 33.29
N ALA A 489 18.80 11.89 32.08
CA ALA A 489 19.13 13.18 31.51
C ALA A 489 18.44 14.37 32.22
N LEU A 490 17.22 14.16 32.70
CA LEU A 490 16.50 15.18 33.50
C LEU A 490 17.09 15.33 34.92
N GLY A 491 17.79 14.31 35.41
CA GLY A 491 18.51 14.32 36.70
C GLY A 491 19.90 14.92 36.64
N ASP A 492 20.56 14.83 35.52
CA ASP A 492 21.91 15.37 35.32
C ASP A 492 21.85 16.75 34.64
N ALA A 493 22.90 17.56 34.82
CA ALA A 493 23.00 18.87 34.18
C ALA A 493 23.25 18.82 32.66
N THR A 494 22.88 17.70 32.00
CA THR A 494 23.04 17.53 30.57
C THR A 494 22.08 18.49 29.83
N PRO A 495 22.59 19.37 28.98
CA PRO A 495 21.73 20.26 28.22
C PRO A 495 20.79 19.44 27.31
N LEU A 496 19.49 19.65 27.44
CA LEU A 496 18.50 19.03 26.55
C LEU A 496 18.71 19.42 25.08
N GLU A 497 19.48 20.46 24.83
CA GLU A 497 19.85 20.98 23.52
C GLU A 497 21.10 20.33 22.92
N ASP A 498 21.82 19.44 23.65
CA ASP A 498 23.00 18.77 23.12
C ASP A 498 22.58 17.80 21.99
N PRO A 499 23.04 18.04 20.74
CA PRO A 499 22.68 17.20 19.59
C PRO A 499 23.16 15.74 19.72
N ARG A 500 24.17 15.46 20.53
CA ARG A 500 24.66 14.09 20.76
C ARG A 500 23.68 13.33 21.63
N TRP A 501 23.23 13.97 22.72
CA TRP A 501 22.23 13.40 23.60
C TRP A 501 20.90 13.18 22.87
N GLN A 502 20.43 14.17 22.09
CA GLN A 502 19.21 14.05 21.29
C GLN A 502 19.28 12.85 20.32
N ARG A 503 20.41 12.67 19.62
CA ARG A 503 20.61 11.51 18.74
C ARG A 503 20.57 10.19 19.51
N SER A 504 21.20 10.12 20.69
CA SER A 504 21.19 8.91 21.52
C SER A 504 19.79 8.58 22.02
N LEU A 505 19.01 9.59 22.39
CA LEU A 505 17.62 9.43 22.81
C LEU A 505 16.73 8.93 21.66
N LEU A 506 16.87 9.53 20.48
CA LEU A 506 16.15 9.09 19.29
C LEU A 506 16.55 7.65 18.91
N ALA A 507 17.84 7.31 18.98
CA ALA A 507 18.30 5.95 18.73
C ALA A 507 17.73 4.94 19.76
N ALA A 508 17.60 5.33 21.03
CA ALA A 508 16.95 4.48 22.04
C ALA A 508 15.45 4.30 21.74
N PHE A 509 14.77 5.36 21.30
CA PHE A 509 13.37 5.31 20.89
C PHE A 509 13.17 4.45 19.64
N ASP A 510 14.11 4.46 18.70
CA ASP A 510 14.06 3.69 17.47
C ASP A 510 14.34 2.19 17.64
N ARG A 511 14.83 1.76 18.81
CA ARG A 511 15.11 0.33 19.09
C ARG A 511 13.83 -0.51 19.19
N TYR A 512 12.71 0.10 19.53
CA TYR A 512 11.45 -0.60 19.72
C TYR A 512 10.29 0.20 19.15
N ARG A 513 9.36 -0.50 18.46
CA ARG A 513 8.17 0.08 17.89
C ARG A 513 6.97 -0.83 18.12
N VAL A 514 5.85 -0.26 18.53
CA VAL A 514 4.56 -0.92 18.50
C VAL A 514 3.87 -0.57 17.19
N LEU A 515 3.50 -1.59 16.43
CA LEU A 515 2.76 -1.46 15.19
C LEU A 515 1.33 -1.95 15.44
N ALA A 516 0.35 -1.21 14.98
CA ALA A 516 -1.05 -1.59 15.04
C ALA A 516 -1.65 -1.59 13.63
N VAL A 517 -2.50 -2.58 13.36
CA VAL A 517 -3.17 -2.72 12.05
C VAL A 517 -4.24 -1.65 11.85
N HIS A 518 -4.92 -1.26 12.94
CA HIS A 518 -6.01 -0.29 12.91
C HIS A 518 -5.60 1.06 13.50
N ARG A 519 -6.20 2.13 12.99
CA ARG A 519 -6.02 3.48 13.56
C ARG A 519 -6.89 3.70 14.80
N ARG A 520 -8.09 3.15 14.80
CA ARG A 520 -9.10 3.26 15.86
C ARG A 520 -9.41 1.87 16.41
N GLY A 521 -10.20 1.79 17.49
CA GLY A 521 -10.56 0.55 18.15
C GLY A 521 -9.65 0.21 19.33
N PRO A 522 -9.96 -0.84 20.08
CA PRO A 522 -9.31 -1.20 21.36
C PRO A 522 -7.80 -1.45 21.24
N LEU A 523 -7.36 -2.02 20.11
CA LEU A 523 -5.94 -2.26 19.76
C LEU A 523 -5.43 -1.30 18.69
N GLY A 524 -6.17 -0.21 18.42
CA GLY A 524 -5.80 0.79 17.43
C GLY A 524 -4.68 1.72 17.92
N VAL A 525 -3.96 2.34 16.96
CA VAL A 525 -2.85 3.26 17.23
C VAL A 525 -3.20 4.30 18.28
N GLN A 526 -4.39 4.92 18.19
CA GLN A 526 -4.79 6.00 19.11
C GLN A 526 -4.92 5.54 20.57
N GLN A 527 -5.53 4.37 20.79
CA GLN A 527 -5.69 3.82 22.13
C GLN A 527 -4.35 3.34 22.71
N LEU A 528 -3.56 2.64 21.91
CA LEU A 528 -2.25 2.15 22.34
C LEU A 528 -1.27 3.29 22.61
N GLU A 529 -1.24 4.32 21.75
CA GLU A 529 -0.41 5.52 21.94
C GLU A 529 -0.75 6.21 23.28
N GLN A 530 -2.04 6.46 23.53
CA GLN A 530 -2.49 7.08 24.76
C GLN A 530 -2.11 6.27 26.00
N ALA A 531 -2.33 4.97 25.98
CA ALA A 531 -2.02 4.08 27.10
C ALA A 531 -0.50 3.99 27.35
N LEU A 532 0.31 3.86 26.29
CA LEU A 532 1.76 3.81 26.42
C LEU A 532 2.33 5.16 26.88
N ALA A 533 1.85 6.28 26.33
CA ALA A 533 2.27 7.62 26.73
C ALA A 533 1.97 7.89 28.22
N GLN A 534 0.81 7.49 28.73
CA GLN A 534 0.48 7.59 30.16
C GLN A 534 1.44 6.80 31.04
N ARG A 535 1.84 5.59 30.63
CA ARG A 535 2.81 4.78 31.39
C ARG A 535 4.20 5.36 31.40
N VAL A 536 4.67 5.87 30.26
CA VAL A 536 5.97 6.57 30.17
C VAL A 536 5.95 7.81 31.05
N ARG A 537 4.85 8.57 31.02
CA ARG A 537 4.68 9.75 31.89
C ARG A 537 4.71 9.39 33.36
N ALA A 538 3.97 8.37 33.79
CA ALA A 538 3.97 7.91 35.18
C ALA A 538 5.38 7.48 35.65
N ALA A 539 6.14 6.77 34.80
CA ALA A 539 7.52 6.39 35.11
C ALA A 539 8.45 7.60 35.28
N LEU A 540 8.26 8.63 34.45
CA LEU A 540 9.01 9.89 34.57
C LEU A 540 8.67 10.64 35.86
N GLU A 541 7.43 10.63 36.29
CA GLU A 541 6.96 11.26 37.56
C GLU A 541 7.53 10.54 38.78
N VAL A 542 7.54 9.21 38.81
CA VAL A 542 8.14 8.41 39.90
C VAL A 542 9.65 8.63 39.98
N GLY A 543 10.37 8.56 38.86
CA GLY A 543 11.81 8.78 38.83
C GLY A 543 12.24 10.19 39.25
N ARG A 544 11.32 11.16 39.21
CA ARG A 544 11.50 12.51 39.73
C ARG A 544 11.31 12.62 41.24
N GLY A 545 10.32 11.93 41.80
CA GLY A 545 10.04 11.95 43.23
C GLY A 545 11.22 11.45 44.09
N GLU A 546 12.04 10.58 43.55
CA GLU A 546 13.23 10.04 44.21
C GLU A 546 14.46 10.98 44.13
N ARG A 547 14.44 12.02 43.28
CA ARG A 547 15.54 12.96 43.03
C ARG A 547 15.09 14.41 43.19
N THR A 548 14.77 14.80 44.39
CA THR A 548 14.23 16.12 44.75
C THR A 548 15.14 17.30 44.38
N GLY A 549 14.57 18.35 43.80
CA GLY A 549 15.05 19.71 43.91
C GLY A 549 15.05 20.63 42.71
N ARG A 550 14.56 20.27 41.52
CA ARG A 550 14.52 21.21 40.38
C ARG A 550 13.12 21.42 39.79
N ARG A 551 12.85 22.68 39.44
CA ARG A 551 11.60 23.25 38.92
C ARG A 551 10.91 22.33 37.90
N GLY A 552 9.63 22.13 38.12
CA GLY A 552 8.76 21.36 37.26
C GLY A 552 8.82 21.80 35.82
N ILE A 553 9.11 20.84 34.93
CA ILE A 553 8.70 20.94 33.55
C ILE A 553 7.19 20.75 33.59
N ASP A 554 6.44 21.79 33.24
CA ASP A 554 5.00 21.70 33.13
C ASP A 554 4.67 20.69 32.04
N LEU A 555 4.21 19.51 32.45
CA LEU A 555 3.74 18.46 31.58
C LEU A 555 2.27 18.77 31.27
N GLY A 556 1.99 19.92 30.61
CA GLY A 556 0.64 20.27 30.19
C GLY A 556 -0.08 19.14 29.47
N GLU A 557 -1.40 19.12 29.55
CA GLU A 557 -2.22 18.16 28.80
C GLU A 557 -1.88 18.27 27.31
N GLY A 558 -1.32 17.21 26.73
CA GLY A 558 -1.09 17.08 25.30
C GLY A 558 0.36 17.01 24.85
N HIS A 559 1.22 17.96 25.19
CA HIS A 559 2.63 17.98 24.77
C HIS A 559 3.56 18.08 25.97
N TRP A 560 4.42 17.08 26.16
CA TRP A 560 5.43 17.07 27.21
C TRP A 560 6.79 16.66 26.65
N ILE A 561 7.87 17.10 27.28
CA ILE A 561 9.23 16.80 26.82
C ILE A 561 9.48 15.30 26.87
N GLY A 562 9.76 14.70 25.71
CA GLY A 562 9.99 13.29 25.55
C GLY A 562 8.72 12.48 25.23
N ARG A 563 7.58 13.11 24.91
CA ARG A 563 6.46 12.40 24.33
C ARG A 563 6.85 11.93 22.92
N PRO A 564 6.80 10.64 22.64
CA PRO A 564 6.95 10.15 21.27
C PRO A 564 5.78 10.68 20.42
N ILE A 565 6.09 11.34 19.33
CA ILE A 565 5.10 11.85 18.37
C ILE A 565 4.98 10.87 17.22
#